data_fdbb2124e0b7814e271a6e7a3c8872a7
#
_entry.id   fdbb2124e0b7814e271a6e7a3c8872a7
#
_cell.length_a   1.000
_cell.length_b   1.000
_cell.length_c   1.000
_cell.angle_alpha   90.00
_cell.angle_beta   90.00
_cell.angle_gamma   90.00
#
_symmetry.space_group_name_H-M   'P 1'
#
loop_
_entity.id
_entity.type
_entity.pdbx_description
1 polymer ?
#
loop_
_entity_poly.entity_id
_entity_poly.type
_entity_poly.pdbx_seq_one_letter_code
_entity_poly.pdbx_strand_id
1 'polypeptide(L)'
;MTENKPYHEAVELLQKLIATPSFSKEEDKTADIVEQFFKERKIPSKRSLNNVWCVNKYFDPSKPTILLNSHHDTVKPNPQYTKNPFEAIVEEDPAGRERLYGLGSNDAGGCLVSLIAAFVHFYDKENLRYNIV
;
A
#
# COMPACT_ATOMS: atom_id res chain seq x y z
N MET A 1 -2.37 21.12 -11.88
CA MET A 1 -3.29 19.99 -11.56
C MET A 1 -2.56 18.64 -11.43
N THR A 2 -1.33 18.63 -10.94
CA THR A 2 -0.51 17.40 -10.77
C THR A 2 -0.21 17.07 -9.30
N GLU A 3 -0.66 17.89 -8.36
CA GLU A 3 -0.30 17.77 -6.94
C GLU A 3 -0.96 16.59 -6.23
N ASN A 4 -2.06 16.03 -6.75
CA ASN A 4 -2.80 14.93 -6.10
C ASN A 4 -2.60 13.54 -6.72
N LYS A 5 -1.74 13.38 -7.73
CA LYS A 5 -1.58 12.08 -8.39
C LYS A 5 -1.14 10.96 -7.43
N PRO A 6 -0.11 11.14 -6.57
CA PRO A 6 0.28 10.10 -5.61
C PRO A 6 -0.82 9.72 -4.63
N TYR A 7 -1.64 10.68 -4.22
CA TYR A 7 -2.80 10.44 -3.36
C TYR A 7 -3.84 9.55 -4.04
N HIS A 8 -4.24 9.91 -5.27
CA HIS A 8 -5.23 9.12 -6.02
C HIS A 8 -4.74 7.70 -6.29
N GLU A 9 -3.48 7.54 -6.69
CA GLU A 9 -2.88 6.22 -6.90
C GLU A 9 -2.84 5.38 -5.61
N ALA A 10 -2.56 6.00 -4.47
CA ALA A 10 -2.59 5.33 -3.16
C ALA A 10 -4.01 4.90 -2.78
N VAL A 11 -5.01 5.76 -2.98
CA VAL A 11 -6.42 5.44 -2.73
C VAL A 11 -6.91 4.32 -3.64
N GLU A 12 -6.59 4.36 -4.94
CA GLU A 12 -6.95 3.29 -5.89
C GLU A 12 -6.30 1.95 -5.50
N LEU A 13 -5.04 1.96 -5.07
CA LEU A 13 -4.37 0.75 -4.56
C LEU A 13 -5.09 0.22 -3.32
N LEU A 14 -5.42 1.09 -2.36
CA LEU A 14 -6.13 0.71 -1.15
C LEU A 14 -7.51 0.10 -1.46
N GLN A 15 -8.25 0.69 -2.40
CA GLN A 15 -9.53 0.16 -2.83
C GLN A 15 -9.41 -1.26 -3.42
N LYS A 16 -8.39 -1.53 -4.23
CA LYS A 16 -8.11 -2.87 -4.77
C LYS A 16 -7.75 -3.87 -3.66
N LEU A 17 -6.96 -3.45 -2.68
CA LEU A 17 -6.60 -4.29 -1.53
C LEU A 17 -7.83 -4.62 -0.68
N ILE A 18 -8.69 -3.66 -0.37
CA ILE A 18 -9.94 -3.88 0.37
C ILE A 18 -10.87 -4.85 -0.39
N ALA A 19 -11.00 -4.70 -1.71
CA ALA A 19 -11.86 -5.53 -2.53
C ALA A 19 -11.36 -6.98 -2.67
N THR A 20 -10.15 -7.26 -2.21
CA THR A 20 -9.51 -8.58 -2.32
C THR A 20 -9.31 -9.17 -0.92
N PRO A 21 -10.11 -10.17 -0.50
CA PRO A 21 -9.90 -10.83 0.77
C PRO A 21 -8.46 -11.34 0.93
N SER A 22 -7.85 -11.06 2.07
CA SER A 22 -6.44 -11.37 2.36
C SER A 22 -6.27 -11.81 3.81
N PHE A 23 -6.96 -12.88 4.20
CA PHE A 23 -6.80 -13.43 5.54
C PHE A 23 -5.38 -13.94 5.74
N SER A 24 -4.89 -13.88 6.98
CA SER A 24 -3.53 -14.32 7.30
C SER A 24 -3.23 -15.71 6.74
N LYS A 25 -2.15 -15.83 5.97
CA LYS A 25 -1.69 -16.97 5.16
C LYS A 25 -2.44 -17.20 3.84
N GLU A 26 -3.34 -16.29 3.45
CA GLU A 26 -4.11 -16.34 2.19
C GLU A 26 -3.96 -15.02 1.40
N GLU A 27 -2.79 -14.34 1.54
CA GLU A 27 -2.52 -13.01 1.00
C GLU A 27 -1.90 -13.03 -0.41
N ASP A 28 -1.92 -14.16 -1.10
CA ASP A 28 -1.31 -14.33 -2.42
C ASP A 28 -1.82 -13.31 -3.44
N LYS A 29 -3.12 -13.08 -3.48
CA LYS A 29 -3.77 -12.15 -4.42
C LYS A 29 -3.43 -10.68 -4.13
N THR A 30 -3.38 -10.30 -2.86
CA THR A 30 -2.98 -8.94 -2.51
C THR A 30 -1.49 -8.71 -2.71
N ALA A 31 -0.65 -9.74 -2.54
CA ALA A 31 0.75 -9.69 -2.96
C ALA A 31 0.88 -9.46 -4.48
N ASP A 32 0.07 -10.16 -5.30
CA ASP A 32 0.04 -9.95 -6.76
C ASP A 32 -0.35 -8.51 -7.13
N ILE A 33 -1.32 -7.92 -6.42
CA ILE A 33 -1.75 -6.52 -6.62
C ILE A 33 -0.59 -5.55 -6.33
N VAL A 34 0.13 -5.76 -5.22
CA VAL A 34 1.28 -4.93 -4.86
C VAL A 34 2.42 -5.07 -5.88
N GLU A 35 2.75 -6.28 -6.32
CA GLU A 35 3.75 -6.50 -7.37
C GLU A 35 3.34 -5.83 -8.69
N GLN A 36 2.07 -5.97 -9.08
CA GLN A 36 1.56 -5.34 -10.30
C GLN A 36 1.63 -3.81 -10.22
N PHE A 37 1.32 -3.22 -9.06
CA PHE A 37 1.44 -1.79 -8.82
C PHE A 37 2.87 -1.28 -9.06
N PHE A 38 3.88 -1.98 -8.59
CA PHE A 38 5.28 -1.63 -8.82
C PHE A 38 5.71 -1.86 -10.27
N LYS A 39 5.28 -2.98 -10.87
CA LYS A 39 5.57 -3.32 -12.27
C LYS A 39 5.07 -2.26 -13.25
N GLU A 40 3.86 -1.74 -13.06
CA GLU A 40 3.28 -0.66 -13.87
C GLU A 40 4.12 0.62 -13.82
N ARG A 41 4.84 0.84 -12.72
CA ARG A 41 5.76 1.97 -12.51
C ARG A 41 7.21 1.66 -12.90
N LYS A 42 7.46 0.48 -13.49
CA LYS A 42 8.81 0.00 -13.85
C LYS A 42 9.77 -0.06 -12.65
N ILE A 43 9.23 -0.31 -11.47
CA ILE A 43 9.99 -0.51 -10.23
C ILE A 43 10.17 -2.03 -10.03
N PRO A 44 11.40 -2.54 -10.04
CA PRO A 44 11.65 -3.95 -9.78
C PRO A 44 11.26 -4.30 -8.34
N SER A 45 10.40 -5.30 -8.19
CA SER A 45 10.06 -5.89 -6.90
C SER A 45 10.68 -7.27 -6.74
N LYS A 46 10.83 -7.69 -5.50
CA LYS A 46 11.17 -9.06 -5.12
C LYS A 46 10.02 -9.61 -4.27
N ARG A 47 9.82 -10.92 -4.35
CA ARG A 47 8.80 -11.61 -3.56
C ARG A 47 9.35 -12.87 -2.92
N SER A 48 8.96 -13.13 -1.69
CA SER A 48 9.14 -14.41 -1.00
C SER A 48 7.84 -14.76 -0.29
N LEU A 49 7.20 -15.85 -0.71
CA LEU A 49 5.83 -16.17 -0.31
C LEU A 49 4.88 -14.99 -0.63
N ASN A 50 4.30 -14.38 0.38
CA ASN A 50 3.42 -13.22 0.24
C ASN A 50 4.11 -11.89 0.65
N ASN A 51 5.39 -11.92 1.02
CA ASN A 51 6.14 -10.70 1.28
C ASN A 51 6.68 -10.12 -0.04
N VAL A 52 6.37 -8.86 -0.30
CA VAL A 52 6.84 -8.11 -1.47
C VAL A 52 7.70 -6.95 -0.99
N TRP A 53 8.87 -6.76 -1.61
CA TRP A 53 9.73 -5.62 -1.27
C TRP A 53 10.45 -5.05 -2.48
N CYS A 54 10.84 -3.80 -2.37
CA CYS A 54 11.61 -3.06 -3.36
C CYS A 54 12.78 -2.36 -2.67
N VAL A 55 13.79 -2.01 -3.44
CA VAL A 55 14.89 -1.13 -3.00
C VAL A 55 14.92 0.10 -3.90
N ASN A 56 15.34 1.25 -3.38
CA ASN A 56 15.46 2.46 -4.19
C ASN A 56 16.50 2.27 -5.33
N LYS A 57 16.29 2.97 -6.44
CA LYS A 57 17.04 2.83 -7.69
C LYS A 57 18.56 3.00 -7.51
N TYR A 58 18.95 3.95 -6.69
CA TYR A 58 20.38 4.27 -6.42
C TYR A 58 20.82 3.74 -5.06
N PHE A 59 20.49 2.45 -4.79
CA PHE A 59 20.90 1.78 -3.56
C PHE A 59 22.43 1.72 -3.45
N ASP A 60 22.95 2.17 -2.31
CA ASP A 60 24.37 2.20 -2.02
C ASP A 60 24.63 1.42 -0.71
N PRO A 61 25.33 0.27 -0.75
CA PRO A 61 25.54 -0.55 0.43
C PRO A 61 26.39 0.11 1.52
N SER A 62 27.05 1.23 1.22
CA SER A 62 27.81 2.02 2.20
C SER A 62 26.93 2.93 3.06
N LYS A 63 25.66 3.13 2.67
CA LYS A 63 24.72 4.02 3.37
C LYS A 63 23.79 3.22 4.29
N PRO A 64 23.36 3.82 5.41
CA PRO A 64 22.32 3.23 6.23
C PRO A 64 20.99 3.11 5.46
N THR A 65 20.16 2.15 5.86
CA THR A 65 18.89 1.85 5.19
C THR A 65 17.71 2.16 6.11
N ILE A 66 16.72 2.85 5.57
CA ILE A 66 15.41 3.03 6.19
C ILE A 66 14.50 1.92 5.64
N LEU A 67 13.93 1.12 6.52
CA LEU A 67 12.92 0.13 6.20
C LEU A 67 11.52 0.74 6.39
N LEU A 68 10.77 0.85 5.29
CA LEU A 68 9.34 1.17 5.32
C LEU A 68 8.57 -0.14 5.32
N ASN A 69 8.04 -0.54 6.48
CA ASN A 69 7.41 -1.84 6.64
C ASN A 69 5.94 -1.72 7.06
N SER A 70 5.09 -2.52 6.45
CA SER A 70 3.68 -2.68 6.79
C SER A 70 3.21 -4.08 6.39
N HIS A 71 1.92 -4.37 6.54
CA HIS A 71 1.32 -5.65 6.17
C HIS A 71 0.05 -5.45 5.34
N HIS A 72 -0.36 -6.49 4.62
CA HIS A 72 -1.57 -6.49 3.79
C HIS A 72 -2.53 -7.65 4.11
N ASP A 73 -2.22 -8.45 5.13
CA ASP A 73 -3.18 -9.40 5.65
C ASP A 73 -4.23 -8.72 6.53
N THR A 74 -5.37 -9.35 6.63
CA THR A 74 -6.49 -8.89 7.45
C THR A 74 -7.03 -10.03 8.32
N VAL A 75 -7.69 -9.67 9.42
CA VAL A 75 -8.52 -10.59 10.19
C VAL A 75 -9.81 -10.91 9.44
N LYS A 76 -10.55 -11.90 9.90
CA LYS A 76 -11.92 -12.17 9.42
C LYS A 76 -12.86 -11.01 9.81
N PRO A 77 -13.84 -10.67 8.96
CA PRO A 77 -14.80 -9.62 9.27
C PRO A 77 -15.55 -9.91 10.57
N ASN A 78 -15.75 -8.88 11.38
CA ASN A 78 -16.60 -8.98 12.55
C ASN A 78 -18.08 -9.11 12.11
N PRO A 79 -18.87 -10.04 12.67
CA PRO A 79 -20.29 -10.17 12.35
C PRO A 79 -21.13 -8.90 12.59
N GLN A 80 -20.63 -7.95 13.38
CA GLN A 80 -21.28 -6.68 13.67
C GLN A 80 -20.99 -5.58 12.63
N TYR A 81 -20.24 -5.87 11.54
CA TYR A 81 -20.06 -4.91 10.46
C TYR A 81 -21.39 -4.51 9.85
N THR A 82 -21.64 -3.22 9.75
CA THR A 82 -22.88 -2.67 9.17
C THR A 82 -22.76 -2.40 7.67
N LYS A 83 -21.53 -2.48 7.11
CA LYS A 83 -21.22 -2.28 5.71
C LYS A 83 -20.50 -3.52 5.17
N ASN A 84 -20.53 -3.71 3.84
CA ASN A 84 -19.77 -4.80 3.23
C ASN A 84 -18.25 -4.60 3.48
N PRO A 85 -17.59 -5.54 4.16
CA PRO A 85 -16.17 -5.40 4.51
C PRO A 85 -15.23 -5.39 3.31
N PHE A 86 -15.65 -5.95 2.18
CA PHE A 86 -14.86 -6.05 0.95
C PHE A 86 -15.30 -5.07 -0.14
N GLU A 87 -16.09 -4.08 0.22
CA GLU A 87 -16.46 -2.98 -0.65
C GLU A 87 -15.76 -1.70 -0.15
N ALA A 88 -14.93 -1.11 -1.01
CA ALA A 88 -14.23 0.13 -0.69
C ALA A 88 -15.20 1.32 -0.81
N ILE A 89 -15.95 1.57 0.25
CA ILE A 89 -17.02 2.58 0.28
C ILE A 89 -16.41 3.92 0.66
N VAL A 90 -16.54 4.92 -0.21
CA VAL A 90 -16.16 6.31 0.08
C VAL A 90 -17.39 7.09 0.47
N GLU A 91 -17.37 7.70 1.63
CA GLU A 91 -18.45 8.57 2.15
C GLU A 91 -17.87 9.89 2.66
N GLU A 92 -18.62 10.95 2.54
CA GLU A 92 -18.29 12.25 3.12
C GLU A 92 -18.84 12.34 4.54
N ASP A 93 -18.03 12.78 5.48
CA ASP A 93 -18.47 13.03 6.85
C ASP A 93 -19.18 14.40 6.96
N PRO A 94 -19.88 14.68 8.06
CA PRO A 94 -20.57 15.95 8.25
C PRO A 94 -19.67 17.20 8.19
N ALA A 95 -18.34 17.02 8.24
CA ALA A 95 -17.36 18.09 8.09
C ALA A 95 -16.80 18.20 6.66
N GLY A 96 -17.37 17.48 5.69
CA GLY A 96 -16.93 17.48 4.29
C GLY A 96 -15.64 16.72 4.03
N ARG A 97 -15.25 15.77 4.90
CA ARG A 97 -14.04 14.96 4.73
C ARG A 97 -14.41 13.58 4.20
N GLU A 98 -13.73 13.15 3.15
CA GLU A 98 -13.86 11.80 2.63
C GLU A 98 -13.34 10.76 3.63
N ARG A 99 -14.08 9.68 3.79
CA ARG A 99 -13.72 8.49 4.57
C ARG A 99 -13.85 7.26 3.71
N LEU A 100 -12.81 6.45 3.67
CA LEU A 100 -12.81 5.16 2.99
C LEU A 100 -13.08 4.05 4.01
N TYR A 101 -14.18 3.35 3.84
CA TYR A 101 -14.53 2.18 4.62
C TYR A 101 -14.11 0.89 3.91
N GLY A 102 -13.83 -0.13 4.70
CA GLY A 102 -13.55 -1.48 4.26
C GLY A 102 -12.64 -2.21 5.22
N LEU A 103 -12.66 -3.53 5.20
CA LEU A 103 -11.79 -4.35 6.04
C LEU A 103 -10.33 -4.10 5.68
N GLY A 104 -9.49 -3.84 6.68
CA GLY A 104 -8.09 -3.53 6.47
C GLY A 104 -7.80 -2.08 6.02
N SER A 105 -8.81 -1.20 5.87
CA SER A 105 -8.58 0.20 5.46
C SER A 105 -7.70 0.96 6.46
N ASN A 106 -7.88 0.69 7.76
CA ASN A 106 -7.11 1.33 8.83
C ASN A 106 -5.94 0.46 9.32
N ASP A 107 -6.15 -0.85 9.46
CA ASP A 107 -5.15 -1.81 9.93
C ASP A 107 -4.87 -2.86 8.83
N ALA A 108 -3.82 -2.70 8.03
CA ALA A 108 -2.92 -1.54 7.98
C ALA A 108 -2.88 -0.91 6.57
N GLY A 109 -3.96 -1.04 5.80
CA GLY A 109 -4.00 -0.64 4.39
C GLY A 109 -3.65 0.84 4.18
N GLY A 110 -4.21 1.75 4.98
CA GLY A 110 -3.89 3.17 4.90
C GLY A 110 -2.40 3.46 5.14
N CYS A 111 -1.81 2.82 6.16
CA CYS A 111 -0.36 2.90 6.42
C CYS A 111 0.43 2.33 5.25
N LEU A 112 0.06 1.14 4.76
CA LEU A 112 0.73 0.45 3.67
C LEU A 112 0.81 1.32 2.41
N VAL A 113 -0.32 1.82 1.93
CA VAL A 113 -0.35 2.61 0.68
C VAL A 113 0.34 3.96 0.84
N SER A 114 0.35 4.53 2.04
CA SER A 114 1.10 5.75 2.34
C SER A 114 2.61 5.53 2.28
N LEU A 115 3.10 4.41 2.84
CA LEU A 115 4.51 4.02 2.76
C LEU A 115 4.92 3.70 1.32
N ILE A 116 4.07 3.00 0.56
CA ILE A 116 4.29 2.73 -0.87
C ILE A 116 4.37 4.04 -1.66
N ALA A 117 3.46 4.98 -1.43
CA ALA A 117 3.49 6.29 -2.10
C ALA A 117 4.77 7.08 -1.78
N ALA A 118 5.20 7.07 -0.53
CA ALA A 118 6.46 7.66 -0.11
C ALA A 118 7.66 6.99 -0.79
N PHE A 119 7.70 5.65 -0.80
CA PHE A 119 8.74 4.90 -1.49
C PHE A 119 8.82 5.25 -2.98
N VAL A 120 7.68 5.25 -3.69
CA VAL A 120 7.61 5.59 -5.12
C VAL A 120 8.11 7.02 -5.37
N HIS A 121 7.76 7.97 -4.50
CA HIS A 121 8.22 9.35 -4.60
C HIS A 121 9.75 9.47 -4.52
N PHE A 122 10.38 8.67 -3.67
CA PHE A 122 11.83 8.70 -3.45
C PHE A 122 12.61 7.68 -4.28
N TYR A 123 11.93 6.76 -4.99
CA TYR A 123 12.56 5.64 -5.69
C TYR A 123 13.71 6.03 -6.61
N ASP A 124 13.54 7.06 -7.43
CA ASP A 124 14.50 7.52 -8.43
C ASP A 124 15.25 8.81 -8.04
N LYS A 125 15.18 9.21 -6.77
CA LYS A 125 15.93 10.37 -6.27
C LYS A 125 17.40 10.00 -6.08
N GLU A 126 18.24 10.82 -6.68
CA GLU A 126 19.70 10.73 -6.51
C GLU A 126 20.12 11.39 -5.18
N ASN A 127 21.31 11.02 -4.71
CA ASN A 127 21.99 11.66 -3.58
C ASN A 127 21.21 11.61 -2.23
N LEU A 128 20.34 10.61 -2.06
CA LEU A 128 19.75 10.35 -0.76
C LEU A 128 20.83 10.00 0.27
N ARG A 129 20.68 10.46 1.50
CA ARG A 129 21.59 10.10 2.61
C ARG A 129 21.40 8.67 3.11
N TYR A 130 20.26 8.06 2.79
CA TYR A 130 19.84 6.74 3.22
C TYR A 130 19.35 5.94 2.00
N ASN A 131 19.50 4.64 2.06
CA ASN A 131 18.72 3.75 1.21
C ASN A 131 17.29 3.66 1.75
N ILE A 132 16.36 3.28 0.89
CA ILE A 132 14.95 3.05 1.26
C ILE A 132 14.56 1.66 0.72
N VAL A 133 13.98 0.87 1.60
CA VAL A 133 13.45 -0.46 1.30
C VAL A 133 12.03 -0.56 1.79
#